data_1dc13ff07ea08a3eb5aae3f159579aed
#
_entry.id   1dc13ff07ea08a3eb5aae3f159579aed
#
_cell.length_a   1.000
_cell.length_b   1.000
_cell.length_c   1.000
_cell.angle_alpha   90.00
_cell.angle_beta   90.00
_cell.angle_gamma   90.00
#
_symmetry.space_group_name_H-M   'P 1'
#
loop_
_entity.id
_entity.type
_entity.pdbx_description
1 polymer ?
#
loop_
_entity_poly.entity_id
_entity_poly.type
_entity_poly.pdbx_seq_one_letter_code
_entity_poly.pdbx_strand_id
1 'polypeptide(L)'
;VRKAALAWVLLLFPAIGQAADYQQIANMCVACHGSTQDSSFPSIPNLKWQNKPYVVEQLTAFKSGERSDKTMSKVAQLLSEQDIEQLATYFYTLNHKGSQQ
;
A
#
# COMPACT_ATOMS: atom_id res chain seq x y z
N VAL A 1 -33.14 25.25 45.12
CA VAL A 1 -33.13 24.38 43.95
C VAL A 1 -31.75 24.44 43.32
N ARG A 2 -30.97 23.41 43.55
CA ARG A 2 -29.66 23.30 42.92
C ARG A 2 -29.82 22.76 41.51
N LYS A 3 -29.58 23.60 40.54
CA LYS A 3 -29.45 23.13 39.13
C LYS A 3 -28.09 22.45 39.03
N ALA A 4 -28.09 21.12 38.93
CA ALA A 4 -26.89 20.40 38.58
C ALA A 4 -26.58 20.73 37.11
N ALA A 5 -25.54 21.51 36.86
CA ALA A 5 -25.00 21.67 35.55
C ALA A 5 -24.30 20.34 35.17
N LEU A 6 -24.99 19.54 34.39
CA LEU A 6 -24.37 18.41 33.71
C LEU A 6 -23.39 18.99 32.70
N ALA A 7 -22.12 19.08 33.10
CA ALA A 7 -21.06 19.34 32.14
C ALA A 7 -20.96 18.13 31.22
N TRP A 8 -21.50 18.23 30.03
CA TRP A 8 -21.25 17.29 28.96
C TRP A 8 -19.78 17.49 28.54
N VAL A 9 -18.91 16.68 29.12
CA VAL A 9 -17.55 16.58 28.60
C VAL A 9 -17.68 15.85 27.27
N LEU A 10 -17.74 16.61 26.19
CA LEU A 10 -17.51 16.11 24.85
C LEU A 10 -16.05 15.65 24.80
N LEU A 11 -15.87 14.38 25.07
CA LEU A 11 -14.61 13.71 24.76
C LEU A 11 -14.51 13.70 23.23
N LEU A 12 -13.88 14.74 22.69
CA LEU A 12 -13.38 14.74 21.35
C LEU A 12 -12.26 13.69 21.26
N PHE A 13 -12.66 12.45 20.99
CA PHE A 13 -11.70 11.50 20.52
C PHE A 13 -11.24 11.99 19.14
N PRO A 14 -9.94 12.28 18.95
CA PRO A 14 -9.46 12.46 17.59
C PRO A 14 -9.83 11.17 16.85
N ALA A 15 -10.58 11.30 15.78
CA ALA A 15 -10.75 10.21 14.85
C ALA A 15 -9.35 9.87 14.35
N ILE A 16 -8.74 8.84 14.96
CA ILE A 16 -7.55 8.24 14.41
C ILE A 16 -8.03 7.60 13.12
N GLY A 17 -7.91 8.36 12.01
CA GLY A 17 -8.10 7.80 10.70
C GLY A 17 -7.19 6.58 10.64
N GLN A 18 -7.78 5.39 10.54
CA GLN A 18 -6.99 4.22 10.24
C GLN A 18 -6.36 4.47 8.88
N ALA A 19 -5.10 4.91 8.90
CA ALA A 19 -4.25 4.72 7.73
C ALA A 19 -4.41 3.25 7.36
N ALA A 20 -4.96 2.98 6.15
CA ALA A 20 -5.01 1.63 5.65
C ALA A 20 -3.66 1.01 5.93
N ASP A 21 -3.64 -0.10 6.66
CA ASP A 21 -2.39 -0.74 7.02
C ASP A 21 -1.72 -1.20 5.73
N TYR A 22 -0.82 -0.37 5.21
CA TYR A 22 -0.11 -0.64 3.96
C TYR A 22 0.62 -1.99 4.02
N GLN A 23 0.91 -2.49 5.23
CA GLN A 23 1.52 -3.80 5.42
C GLN A 23 0.59 -4.94 4.95
N GLN A 24 -0.71 -4.82 5.19
CA GLN A 24 -1.68 -5.79 4.68
C GLN A 24 -1.75 -5.75 3.16
N ILE A 25 -1.75 -4.55 2.59
CA ILE A 25 -1.73 -4.37 1.14
C ILE A 25 -0.44 -4.95 0.56
N ALA A 26 0.70 -4.64 1.18
CA ALA A 26 2.00 -5.17 0.77
C ALA A 26 2.03 -6.71 0.81
N ASN A 27 1.43 -7.32 1.83
CA ASN A 27 1.33 -8.78 1.95
C ASN A 27 0.53 -9.39 0.80
N MET A 28 -0.52 -8.73 0.35
CA MET A 28 -1.27 -9.16 -0.84
C MET A 28 -0.41 -9.10 -2.11
N CYS A 29 0.35 -8.04 -2.28
CA CYS A 29 1.26 -7.89 -3.41
C CYS A 29 2.31 -9.01 -3.41
N VAL A 30 2.93 -9.24 -2.26
CA VAL A 30 3.95 -10.29 -2.08
C VAL A 30 3.40 -11.69 -2.37
N ALA A 31 2.14 -11.96 -2.01
CA ALA A 31 1.52 -13.26 -2.23
C ALA A 31 1.53 -13.66 -3.71
N CYS A 32 1.38 -12.69 -4.61
CA CYS A 32 1.39 -12.92 -6.05
C CYS A 32 2.76 -12.63 -6.69
N HIS A 33 3.41 -11.55 -6.30
CA HIS A 33 4.63 -11.07 -6.94
C HIS A 33 5.94 -11.55 -6.32
N GLY A 34 5.87 -12.18 -5.14
CA GLY A 34 7.05 -12.51 -4.37
C GLY A 34 7.61 -11.28 -3.63
N SER A 35 8.67 -11.50 -2.88
CA SER A 35 9.38 -10.46 -2.12
C SER A 35 10.86 -10.45 -2.53
N THR A 36 11.76 -10.87 -1.64
CA THR A 36 13.15 -11.14 -1.98
C THR A 36 13.34 -12.43 -2.79
N GLN A 37 12.33 -13.30 -2.75
CA GLN A 37 12.25 -14.51 -3.55
C GLN A 37 11.35 -14.28 -4.76
N ASP A 38 11.49 -15.15 -5.76
CA ASP A 38 10.68 -15.09 -6.97
C ASP A 38 9.21 -15.37 -6.68
N SER A 39 8.35 -14.80 -7.53
CA SER A 39 6.94 -15.15 -7.56
C SER A 39 6.76 -16.66 -7.78
N SER A 40 5.82 -17.26 -7.05
CA SER A 40 5.43 -18.66 -7.27
C SER A 40 4.61 -18.86 -8.56
N PHE A 41 4.21 -17.78 -9.21
CA PHE A 41 3.38 -17.80 -10.41
C PHE A 41 4.19 -17.35 -11.62
N PRO A 42 4.47 -18.23 -12.59
CA PRO A 42 5.33 -17.89 -13.72
C PRO A 42 4.83 -16.73 -14.58
N SER A 43 3.52 -16.49 -14.61
CA SER A 43 2.91 -15.42 -15.38
C SER A 43 2.85 -14.08 -14.66
N ILE A 44 3.22 -14.04 -13.37
CA ILE A 44 3.21 -12.81 -12.56
C ILE A 44 4.65 -12.35 -12.37
N PRO A 45 4.99 -11.13 -12.79
CA PRO A 45 6.36 -10.65 -12.74
C PRO A 45 6.83 -10.43 -11.30
N ASN A 46 8.10 -10.70 -11.06
CA ASN A 46 8.76 -10.36 -9.82
C ASN A 46 8.87 -8.84 -9.69
N LEU A 47 8.73 -8.33 -8.46
CA LEU A 47 8.93 -6.92 -8.15
C LEU A 47 10.31 -6.63 -7.54
N LYS A 48 11.09 -7.65 -7.25
CA LYS A 48 12.46 -7.45 -6.82
C LYS A 48 13.28 -6.76 -7.92
N TRP A 49 14.21 -5.91 -7.54
CA TRP A 49 15.06 -5.12 -8.43
C TRP A 49 14.38 -3.96 -9.13
N GLN A 50 13.09 -3.71 -8.88
CA GLN A 50 12.41 -2.54 -9.43
C GLN A 50 12.75 -1.29 -8.61
N ASN A 51 12.93 -0.18 -9.30
CA ASN A 51 13.13 1.10 -8.64
C ASN A 51 11.81 1.72 -8.20
N LYS A 52 11.89 2.56 -7.17
CA LYS A 52 10.72 3.19 -6.59
C LYS A 52 9.93 4.05 -7.59
N PRO A 53 10.54 4.96 -8.37
CA PRO A 53 9.77 5.78 -9.32
C PRO A 53 9.02 4.94 -10.35
N TYR A 54 9.61 3.85 -10.82
CA TYR A 54 8.96 2.95 -11.77
C TYR A 54 7.72 2.29 -11.18
N VAL A 55 7.80 1.83 -9.93
CA VAL A 55 6.65 1.21 -9.24
C VAL A 55 5.52 2.23 -9.07
N VAL A 56 5.83 3.45 -8.64
CA VAL A 56 4.84 4.54 -8.52
C VAL A 56 4.17 4.80 -9.86
N GLU A 57 4.94 4.94 -10.92
CA GLU A 57 4.45 5.23 -12.26
C GLU A 57 3.53 4.11 -12.76
N GLN A 58 3.93 2.85 -12.59
CA GLN A 58 3.15 1.71 -13.09
C GLN A 58 1.85 1.50 -12.32
N LEU A 59 1.86 1.62 -10.99
CA LEU A 59 0.65 1.52 -10.19
C LEU A 59 -0.31 2.68 -10.50
N THR A 60 0.22 3.88 -10.68
CA THR A 60 -0.57 5.04 -11.09
C THR A 60 -1.19 4.84 -12.47
N ALA A 61 -0.43 4.28 -13.41
CA ALA A 61 -0.90 3.99 -14.77
C ALA A 61 -2.03 2.95 -14.76
N PHE A 62 -1.93 1.90 -13.97
CA PHE A 62 -3.02 0.94 -13.80
C PHE A 62 -4.26 1.59 -13.19
N LYS A 63 -4.06 2.48 -12.21
CA LYS A 63 -5.15 3.16 -11.54
C LYS A 63 -5.89 4.13 -12.47
N SER A 64 -5.16 4.86 -13.33
CA SER A 64 -5.72 5.82 -14.27
C SER A 64 -6.31 5.18 -15.51
N GLY A 65 -6.01 3.91 -15.78
CA GLY A 65 -6.39 3.23 -17.00
C GLY A 65 -5.43 3.45 -18.18
N GLU A 66 -4.34 4.17 -17.97
CA GLU A 66 -3.30 4.37 -18.99
C GLU A 66 -2.60 3.06 -19.31
N ARG A 67 -2.43 2.20 -18.31
CA ARG A 67 -2.00 0.81 -18.46
C ARG A 67 -3.13 -0.11 -18.02
N SER A 68 -3.38 -1.18 -18.78
CA SER A 68 -4.48 -2.09 -18.51
C SER A 68 -3.97 -3.51 -18.27
N ASP A 69 -4.48 -4.13 -17.21
CA ASP A 69 -4.29 -5.54 -16.92
C ASP A 69 -5.53 -6.06 -16.19
N LYS A 70 -5.90 -7.29 -16.46
CA LYS A 70 -7.12 -7.89 -15.93
C LYS A 70 -7.19 -7.90 -14.41
N THR A 71 -6.06 -8.12 -13.74
CA THR A 71 -5.95 -8.17 -12.28
C THR A 71 -5.45 -6.85 -11.71
N MET A 72 -4.33 -6.33 -12.24
CA MET A 72 -3.69 -5.16 -11.67
C MET A 72 -4.51 -3.90 -11.79
N SER A 73 -5.31 -3.74 -12.85
CA SER A 73 -6.23 -2.60 -12.97
C SER A 73 -7.26 -2.58 -11.84
N LYS A 74 -7.74 -3.75 -11.41
CA LYS A 74 -8.66 -3.85 -10.28
C LYS A 74 -7.96 -3.60 -8.95
N VAL A 75 -6.79 -4.16 -8.75
CA VAL A 75 -6.00 -3.97 -7.53
C VAL A 75 -5.65 -2.48 -7.36
N ALA A 76 -5.19 -1.83 -8.40
CA ALA A 76 -4.79 -0.42 -8.35
C ALA A 76 -5.96 0.53 -8.00
N GLN A 77 -7.21 0.17 -8.34
CA GLN A 77 -8.38 0.95 -7.94
C GLN A 77 -8.55 1.03 -6.42
N LEU A 78 -8.04 0.06 -5.68
CA LEU A 78 -8.13 0.01 -4.22
C LEU A 78 -7.08 0.89 -3.53
N LEU A 79 -6.10 1.39 -4.28
CA LEU A 79 -4.96 2.11 -3.74
C LEU A 79 -5.18 3.63 -3.79
N SER A 80 -4.87 4.31 -2.70
CA SER A 80 -4.69 5.76 -2.69
C SER A 80 -3.30 6.11 -3.26
N GLU A 81 -3.08 7.38 -3.57
CA GLU A 81 -1.75 7.87 -3.96
C GLU A 81 -0.72 7.60 -2.86
N GLN A 82 -1.13 7.77 -1.59
CA GLN A 82 -0.27 7.48 -0.45
C GLN A 82 0.07 6.00 -0.36
N ASP A 83 -0.90 5.11 -0.59
CA ASP A 83 -0.66 3.66 -0.62
C ASP A 83 0.37 3.31 -1.69
N ILE A 84 0.26 3.90 -2.87
CA ILE A 84 1.19 3.69 -3.98
C ILE A 84 2.62 4.09 -3.58
N GLU A 85 2.78 5.27 -2.97
CA GLU A 85 4.08 5.73 -2.48
C GLU A 85 4.67 4.80 -1.41
N GLN A 86 3.85 4.37 -0.47
CA GLN A 86 4.28 3.48 0.60
C GLN A 86 4.65 2.09 0.08
N LEU A 87 3.87 1.56 -0.85
CA LEU A 87 4.17 0.26 -1.48
C LEU A 87 5.47 0.33 -2.29
N ALA A 88 5.67 1.40 -3.04
CA ALA A 88 6.89 1.59 -3.80
C ALA A 88 8.12 1.66 -2.88
N THR A 89 8.00 2.35 -1.75
CA THR A 89 9.04 2.40 -0.72
C THR A 89 9.29 1.04 -0.10
N TYR A 90 8.23 0.30 0.20
CA TYR A 90 8.32 -1.05 0.78
C TYR A 90 9.14 -1.98 -0.11
N PHE A 91 8.81 -2.08 -1.40
CA PHE A 91 9.54 -2.96 -2.33
C PHE A 91 10.96 -2.48 -2.57
N TYR A 92 11.18 -1.18 -2.65
CA TYR A 92 12.52 -0.62 -2.73
C TYR A 92 13.38 -1.02 -1.52
N THR A 93 12.83 -0.88 -0.31
CA THR A 93 13.51 -1.21 0.95
C THR A 93 13.86 -2.70 1.03
N LEU A 94 12.93 -3.58 0.66
CA LEU A 94 13.18 -5.02 0.62
C LEU A 94 14.38 -5.35 -0.28
N ASN A 95 14.39 -4.79 -1.49
CA ASN A 95 15.42 -5.05 -2.46
C ASN A 95 16.80 -4.58 -1.98
N HIS A 96 16.85 -3.43 -1.30
CA HIS A 96 18.11 -2.84 -0.85
C HIS A 96 18.63 -3.43 0.45
N LYS A 97 17.77 -3.95 1.32
CA LYS A 97 18.21 -4.69 2.50
C LYS A 97 18.92 -5.99 2.13
N GLY A 98 18.49 -6.67 1.06
CA GLY A 98 19.13 -7.89 0.57
C GLY A 98 20.50 -7.67 -0.04
N SER A 99 20.83 -6.47 -0.49
CA SER A 99 22.10 -6.15 -1.15
C SER A 99 23.21 -5.72 -0.20
N GLN A 100 22.91 -5.58 1.10
CA GLN A 100 23.88 -5.17 2.12
C GLN A 100 24.46 -6.33 2.93
N GLN A 101 24.16 -7.53 2.55
CA GLN A 101 24.75 -8.73 3.17
C GLN A 101 25.95 -9.24 2.38
#